data_dd19baf2235c572a59c3d59495f0838e
#
_entry.id   dd19baf2235c572a59c3d59495f0838e
#
_cell.length_a   1.000
_cell.length_b   1.000
_cell.length_c   1.000
_cell.angle_alpha   90.00
_cell.angle_beta   90.00
_cell.angle_gamma   90.00
#
_symmetry.space_group_name_H-M   'P 1'
#
loop_
_entity.id
_entity.type
_entity.pdbx_description
1 polymer ?
#
loop_
_entity_poly.entity_id
_entity_poly.type
_entity_poly.pdbx_seq_one_letter_code
_entity_poly.pdbx_strand_id
1 'polypeptide(L)'
;MKKSLFVFSLFFILAMAAQAQDRAFIEQYFQSVLQGEKPSEIPAERIKRAKMEFYKKAVWQSWSRANNVFDEEKLPAIRPLTNADTLRWHLPSILQYDSVMPFYFGAKGERPAGGWPFLLYLHGSGPKEHEFSVGYQLCKRFDDAPSLYFIPQIPSEKHYRWYQRGKQNVWERLLRQLFANGSVDANRVYIFGISEGGYGSQRLASFYADYLAAAGPMAGGEIIHDAPVENLGNVAFSLLTGANDFMFGRNLLTRRVGELLDSLQIQYPDEYCHKVQLIPGRGHGIDYSPTTPWMRKFVRSPRPLHFVWEDFPMDGRYRKGFYNIEVHERDTIYGNKRTRYEMTISDNVVNVTLQRVLYIPVEREPRWGIPIRQQTITSPVVKGGFTLYLAPDMVDFDKKVTLVVNGREVFKGRLKPDVRYLVNSCVCFFDPERLFPAGIEVNL
;
A
#
# COMPACT_ATOMS: atom_id res chain seq x y z
N MET A 1 -50.23 -18.19 24.54
CA MET A 1 -49.49 -17.96 23.31
C MET A 1 -49.22 -16.48 22.98
N LYS A 2 -50.10 -15.51 23.25
CA LYS A 2 -49.88 -14.07 22.91
C LYS A 2 -48.77 -13.37 23.73
N LYS A 3 -48.48 -13.75 25.00
CA LYS A 3 -47.44 -13.13 25.83
C LYS A 3 -46.02 -13.52 25.38
N SER A 4 -45.81 -14.72 24.81
CA SER A 4 -44.47 -15.16 24.38
C SER A 4 -44.04 -14.47 23.08
N LEU A 5 -44.98 -14.10 22.20
CA LEU A 5 -44.65 -13.40 20.95
C LEU A 5 -44.23 -11.93 21.21
N PHE A 6 -44.83 -11.29 22.22
CA PHE A 6 -44.52 -9.89 22.55
C PHE A 6 -43.16 -9.75 23.21
N VAL A 7 -42.74 -10.70 24.04
CA VAL A 7 -41.39 -10.72 24.65
C VAL A 7 -40.31 -10.96 23.61
N PHE A 8 -40.54 -11.85 22.61
CA PHE A 8 -39.62 -12.10 21.51
C PHE A 8 -39.45 -10.87 20.59
N SER A 9 -40.57 -10.17 20.32
CA SER A 9 -40.52 -8.93 19.51
C SER A 9 -39.79 -7.80 20.23
N LEU A 10 -39.99 -7.64 21.55
CA LEU A 10 -39.30 -6.60 22.35
C LEU A 10 -37.79 -6.86 22.45
N PHE A 11 -37.38 -8.13 22.64
CA PHE A 11 -35.95 -8.52 22.65
C PHE A 11 -35.29 -8.29 21.28
N PHE A 12 -36.03 -8.53 20.19
CA PHE A 12 -35.52 -8.30 18.84
C PHE A 12 -35.36 -6.80 18.54
N ILE A 13 -36.29 -5.96 18.97
CA ILE A 13 -36.25 -4.50 18.82
C ILE A 13 -35.10 -3.90 19.67
N LEU A 14 -34.94 -4.36 20.91
CA LEU A 14 -33.83 -3.91 21.79
C LEU A 14 -32.47 -4.35 21.26
N ALA A 15 -32.36 -5.56 20.70
CA ALA A 15 -31.13 -6.03 20.07
C ALA A 15 -30.79 -5.24 18.78
N MET A 16 -31.80 -4.86 17.99
CA MET A 16 -31.61 -4.01 16.81
C MET A 16 -31.23 -2.57 17.20
N ALA A 17 -31.79 -2.02 18.26
CA ALA A 17 -31.47 -0.69 18.78
C ALA A 17 -30.03 -0.63 19.34
N ALA A 18 -29.59 -1.63 20.10
CA ALA A 18 -28.23 -1.73 20.60
C ALA A 18 -27.22 -1.84 19.44
N GLN A 19 -27.50 -2.68 18.43
CA GLN A 19 -26.65 -2.79 17.24
C GLN A 19 -26.61 -1.50 16.40
N ALA A 20 -27.69 -0.73 16.37
CA ALA A 20 -27.71 0.57 15.68
C ALA A 20 -26.87 1.60 16.46
N GLN A 21 -26.91 1.58 17.78
CA GLN A 21 -26.12 2.47 18.63
C GLN A 21 -24.62 2.16 18.54
N ASP A 22 -24.23 0.88 18.56
CA ASP A 22 -22.84 0.46 18.39
C ASP A 22 -22.27 0.87 17.01
N ARG A 23 -23.06 0.77 15.96
CA ARG A 23 -22.69 1.19 14.61
C ARG A 23 -22.52 2.71 14.51
N ALA A 24 -23.37 3.49 15.15
CA ALA A 24 -23.28 4.94 15.18
C ALA A 24 -22.00 5.39 15.89
N PHE A 25 -21.63 4.74 17.00
CA PHE A 25 -20.39 5.01 17.72
C PHE A 25 -19.14 4.74 16.86
N ILE A 26 -19.08 3.58 16.17
CA ILE A 26 -17.95 3.25 15.28
C ILE A 26 -17.85 4.25 14.13
N GLU A 27 -18.98 4.67 13.56
CA GLU A 27 -19.00 5.66 12.49
C GLU A 27 -18.50 7.03 12.97
N GLN A 28 -18.94 7.48 14.13
CA GLN A 28 -18.45 8.72 14.77
C GLN A 28 -16.94 8.65 15.06
N TYR A 29 -16.45 7.50 15.56
CA TYR A 29 -15.02 7.26 15.74
C TYR A 29 -14.24 7.48 14.44
N PHE A 30 -14.71 6.89 13.34
CA PHE A 30 -14.06 7.06 12.03
C PHE A 30 -14.12 8.50 11.52
N GLN A 31 -15.21 9.22 11.77
CA GLN A 31 -15.32 10.64 11.41
C GLN A 31 -14.27 11.47 12.15
N SER A 32 -14.11 11.29 13.47
CA SER A 32 -13.07 11.99 14.24
C SER A 32 -11.66 11.66 13.72
N VAL A 33 -11.38 10.38 13.40
CA VAL A 33 -10.09 10.00 12.81
C VAL A 33 -9.83 10.70 11.48
N LEU A 34 -10.82 10.76 10.59
CA LEU A 34 -10.70 11.42 9.28
C LEU A 34 -10.49 12.93 9.40
N GLN A 35 -11.05 13.56 10.45
CA GLN A 35 -10.85 14.96 10.78
C GLN A 35 -9.51 15.26 11.44
N GLY A 36 -8.73 14.21 11.77
CA GLY A 36 -7.45 14.36 12.48
C GLY A 36 -7.62 14.66 13.98
N GLU A 37 -8.82 14.45 14.50
CA GLU A 37 -9.13 14.60 15.91
C GLU A 37 -8.73 13.36 16.71
N LYS A 38 -8.57 13.50 18.03
CA LYS A 38 -8.39 12.35 18.91
C LYS A 38 -9.75 11.68 19.14
N PRO A 39 -9.97 10.47 18.59
CA PRO A 39 -11.25 9.80 18.76
C PRO A 39 -11.41 9.29 20.21
N SER A 40 -12.66 9.02 20.63
CA SER A 40 -12.96 8.30 21.86
C SER A 40 -12.42 6.88 21.83
N GLU A 41 -12.08 6.30 22.97
CA GLU A 41 -11.65 4.90 23.02
C GLU A 41 -12.77 3.96 22.58
N ILE A 42 -12.42 2.96 21.77
CA ILE A 42 -13.37 1.93 21.37
C ILE A 42 -13.54 0.94 22.54
N PRO A 43 -14.76 0.72 23.03
CA PRO A 43 -15.01 -0.27 24.05
C PRO A 43 -14.58 -1.67 23.62
N ALA A 44 -14.01 -2.44 24.55
CA ALA A 44 -13.68 -3.84 24.29
C ALA A 44 -14.96 -4.65 24.10
N GLU A 45 -15.12 -5.24 22.91
CA GLU A 45 -16.23 -6.13 22.61
C GLU A 45 -15.72 -7.40 21.97
N ARG A 46 -15.92 -8.54 22.66
CA ARG A 46 -15.51 -9.85 22.14
C ARG A 46 -16.41 -10.32 21.02
N ILE A 47 -15.80 -10.73 19.92
CA ILE A 47 -16.47 -11.27 18.77
C ILE A 47 -16.50 -12.79 18.85
N LYS A 48 -17.71 -13.39 18.80
CA LYS A 48 -17.86 -14.83 18.62
C LYS A 48 -17.45 -15.20 17.19
N ARG A 49 -16.72 -16.30 17.00
CA ARG A 49 -16.22 -16.75 15.69
C ARG A 49 -17.30 -16.75 14.59
N ALA A 50 -18.45 -17.28 14.89
CA ALA A 50 -19.57 -17.32 13.93
C ALA A 50 -20.11 -15.92 13.50
N LYS A 51 -19.71 -14.85 14.19
CA LYS A 51 -20.12 -13.47 13.89
C LYS A 51 -19.01 -12.62 13.29
N MET A 52 -17.79 -13.14 13.09
CA MET A 52 -16.65 -12.34 12.61
C MET A 52 -16.92 -11.66 11.28
N GLU A 53 -17.44 -12.37 10.29
CA GLU A 53 -17.75 -11.78 8.99
C GLU A 53 -18.84 -10.70 9.06
N PHE A 54 -19.81 -10.87 9.96
CA PHE A 54 -20.82 -9.84 10.22
C PHE A 54 -20.18 -8.55 10.76
N TYR A 55 -19.27 -8.66 11.75
CA TYR A 55 -18.58 -7.50 12.33
C TYR A 55 -17.62 -6.85 11.33
N LYS A 56 -16.85 -7.64 10.56
CA LYS A 56 -16.00 -7.11 9.47
C LYS A 56 -16.82 -6.27 8.50
N LYS A 57 -17.94 -6.81 8.02
CA LYS A 57 -18.85 -6.09 7.12
C LYS A 57 -19.42 -4.82 7.75
N ALA A 58 -19.83 -4.88 9.02
CA ALA A 58 -20.38 -3.74 9.74
C ALA A 58 -19.34 -2.62 9.92
N VAL A 59 -18.10 -2.96 10.32
CA VAL A 59 -16.99 -2.02 10.46
C VAL A 59 -16.64 -1.37 9.13
N TRP A 60 -16.51 -2.16 8.07
CA TRP A 60 -16.24 -1.63 6.72
C TRP A 60 -17.35 -0.70 6.20
N GLN A 61 -18.61 -1.05 6.42
CA GLN A 61 -19.74 -0.20 6.05
C GLN A 61 -19.74 1.12 6.83
N SER A 62 -19.38 1.11 8.13
CA SER A 62 -19.25 2.33 8.92
C SER A 62 -18.09 3.20 8.44
N TRP A 63 -16.94 2.60 8.08
CA TRP A 63 -15.83 3.29 7.45
C TRP A 63 -16.22 3.94 6.12
N SER A 64 -16.91 3.20 5.26
CA SER A 64 -17.37 3.71 3.95
C SER A 64 -18.34 4.87 4.13
N ARG A 65 -19.29 4.80 5.07
CA ARG A 65 -20.22 5.93 5.35
C ARG A 65 -19.47 7.14 5.89
N ALA A 66 -18.57 6.97 6.85
CA ALA A 66 -17.76 8.06 7.37
C ALA A 66 -16.94 8.75 6.26
N ASN A 67 -16.35 7.98 5.35
CA ASN A 67 -15.65 8.53 4.19
C ASN A 67 -16.58 9.29 3.22
N ASN A 68 -17.79 8.81 3.01
CA ASN A 68 -18.74 9.46 2.10
C ASN A 68 -19.17 10.85 2.59
N VAL A 69 -19.32 11.02 3.92
CA VAL A 69 -19.75 12.31 4.52
C VAL A 69 -18.57 13.20 4.92
N PHE A 70 -17.34 12.68 4.91
CA PHE A 70 -16.15 13.47 5.22
C PHE A 70 -15.99 14.63 4.23
N ASP A 71 -15.75 15.84 4.75
CA ASP A 71 -15.61 17.05 3.95
C ASP A 71 -14.26 17.11 3.24
N GLU A 72 -14.21 16.51 2.07
CA GLU A 72 -13.07 16.54 1.13
C GLU A 72 -13.58 16.41 -0.31
N GLU A 73 -12.78 16.88 -1.27
CA GLU A 73 -13.09 16.66 -2.69
C GLU A 73 -13.07 15.16 -3.00
N LYS A 74 -14.13 14.69 -3.63
CA LYS A 74 -14.32 13.27 -3.95
C LYS A 74 -13.79 12.92 -5.34
N LEU A 75 -13.54 11.61 -5.53
CA LEU A 75 -13.39 11.09 -6.89
C LEU A 75 -14.68 11.30 -7.68
N PRO A 76 -14.58 11.70 -8.94
CA PRO A 76 -15.75 11.93 -9.79
C PRO A 76 -16.42 10.59 -10.17
N ALA A 77 -17.60 10.66 -10.77
CA ALA A 77 -18.20 9.52 -11.42
C ALA A 77 -17.30 8.96 -12.53
N ILE A 78 -17.20 7.64 -12.59
CA ILE A 78 -16.37 6.96 -13.59
C ILE A 78 -17.02 7.16 -14.98
N ARG A 79 -16.23 7.68 -15.91
CA ARG A 79 -16.58 7.86 -17.33
C ARG A 79 -15.61 7.08 -18.22
N PRO A 80 -15.92 6.86 -19.49
CA PRO A 80 -14.95 6.31 -20.44
C PRO A 80 -13.67 7.18 -20.48
N LEU A 81 -12.50 6.53 -20.44
CA LEU A 81 -11.22 7.24 -20.46
C LEU A 81 -11.04 8.11 -21.72
N THR A 82 -11.64 7.73 -22.82
CA THR A 82 -11.63 8.50 -24.08
C THR A 82 -12.24 9.88 -23.96
N ASN A 83 -13.17 10.05 -23.01
CA ASN A 83 -13.94 11.29 -22.79
C ASN A 83 -13.72 11.83 -21.36
N ALA A 84 -12.57 11.51 -20.73
CA ALA A 84 -12.26 12.01 -19.40
C ALA A 84 -11.96 13.51 -19.45
N ASP A 85 -12.64 14.27 -18.59
CA ASP A 85 -12.34 15.68 -18.37
C ASP A 85 -11.10 15.85 -17.48
N THR A 86 -10.41 16.97 -17.62
CA THR A 86 -9.38 17.37 -16.65
C THR A 86 -10.05 17.86 -15.37
N LEU A 87 -9.81 17.14 -14.29
CA LEU A 87 -10.29 17.43 -12.96
C LEU A 87 -9.15 17.93 -12.09
N ARG A 88 -9.45 18.43 -10.89
CA ARG A 88 -8.43 18.98 -9.97
C ARG A 88 -8.75 18.58 -8.55
N TRP A 89 -7.70 18.29 -7.79
CA TRP A 89 -7.74 18.21 -6.34
C TRP A 89 -6.91 19.35 -5.73
N HIS A 90 -7.45 20.01 -4.72
CA HIS A 90 -6.68 20.91 -3.88
C HIS A 90 -5.95 20.10 -2.81
N LEU A 91 -4.68 20.43 -2.61
CA LEU A 91 -3.83 19.81 -1.63
C LEU A 91 -3.73 20.73 -0.40
N PRO A 92 -3.48 20.17 0.80
CA PRO A 92 -3.36 20.99 2.00
C PRO A 92 -2.32 22.12 1.83
N SER A 93 -2.68 23.33 2.18
CA SER A 93 -1.87 24.55 2.00
C SER A 93 -0.49 24.48 2.68
N ILE A 94 -0.40 23.72 3.77
CA ILE A 94 0.85 23.48 4.50
C ILE A 94 1.92 22.76 3.65
N LEU A 95 1.51 22.13 2.55
CA LEU A 95 2.41 21.36 1.68
C LEU A 95 3.13 22.22 0.64
N GLN A 96 3.00 23.55 0.71
CA GLN A 96 3.65 24.53 -0.18
C GLN A 96 3.52 24.14 -1.67
N TYR A 97 4.04 24.84 -2.60
CA TYR A 97 4.11 24.63 -4.07
C TYR A 97 3.22 23.58 -4.75
N ASP A 98 2.77 22.56 -4.04
CA ASP A 98 1.92 21.46 -4.52
C ASP A 98 0.43 21.71 -4.19
N SER A 99 -0.08 22.91 -4.45
CA SER A 99 -1.42 23.34 -4.01
C SER A 99 -2.57 22.74 -4.83
N VAL A 100 -2.35 22.42 -6.10
CA VAL A 100 -3.39 21.88 -6.99
C VAL A 100 -2.79 20.79 -7.87
N MET A 101 -3.45 19.63 -7.90
CA MET A 101 -3.10 18.53 -8.78
C MET A 101 -4.22 18.30 -9.82
N PRO A 102 -3.99 18.64 -11.09
CA PRO A 102 -4.86 18.22 -12.18
C PRO A 102 -4.74 16.70 -12.40
N PHE A 103 -5.82 16.06 -12.83
CA PHE A 103 -5.79 14.64 -13.19
C PHE A 103 -6.89 14.27 -14.19
N TYR A 104 -6.67 13.16 -14.92
CA TYR A 104 -7.72 12.44 -15.62
C TYR A 104 -8.12 11.21 -14.81
N PHE A 105 -9.43 10.93 -14.81
CA PHE A 105 -9.99 9.74 -14.16
C PHE A 105 -11.02 9.11 -15.08
N GLY A 106 -10.80 7.85 -15.48
CA GLY A 106 -11.70 7.20 -16.44
C GLY A 106 -11.36 5.74 -16.68
N ALA A 107 -12.33 5.02 -17.24
CA ALA A 107 -12.25 3.58 -17.44
C ALA A 107 -12.16 3.20 -18.92
N LYS A 108 -11.57 2.01 -19.18
CA LYS A 108 -11.59 1.30 -20.47
C LYS A 108 -12.33 -0.02 -20.31
N GLY A 109 -13.16 -0.37 -21.28
CA GLY A 109 -13.97 -1.60 -21.26
C GLY A 109 -15.14 -1.55 -20.30
N GLU A 110 -15.66 -2.70 -19.92
CA GLU A 110 -16.80 -2.84 -19.02
C GLU A 110 -16.35 -3.18 -17.60
N ARG A 111 -17.12 -2.71 -16.59
CA ARG A 111 -16.80 -2.96 -15.19
C ARG A 111 -16.95 -4.44 -14.85
N PRO A 112 -15.89 -5.13 -14.37
CA PRO A 112 -15.98 -6.49 -13.86
C PRO A 112 -16.87 -6.59 -12.61
N ALA A 113 -17.46 -7.76 -12.36
CA ALA A 113 -18.29 -7.99 -11.18
C ALA A 113 -17.56 -7.72 -9.86
N GLY A 114 -16.25 -8.03 -9.78
CA GLY A 114 -15.40 -7.79 -8.59
C GLY A 114 -14.92 -6.34 -8.42
N GLY A 115 -15.26 -5.43 -9.33
CA GLY A 115 -14.75 -4.06 -9.35
C GLY A 115 -13.70 -3.84 -10.44
N TRP A 116 -13.33 -2.58 -10.64
CA TRP A 116 -12.33 -2.21 -11.63
C TRP A 116 -10.92 -2.59 -11.15
N PRO A 117 -10.09 -3.19 -12.00
CA PRO A 117 -8.64 -3.13 -11.85
C PRO A 117 -8.18 -1.67 -11.99
N PHE A 118 -7.41 -1.19 -11.03
CA PHE A 118 -7.02 0.22 -10.94
C PHE A 118 -5.55 0.42 -11.33
N LEU A 119 -5.27 1.40 -12.17
CA LEU A 119 -3.94 1.77 -12.65
C LEU A 119 -3.63 3.24 -12.31
N LEU A 120 -2.57 3.45 -11.54
CA LEU A 120 -1.97 4.76 -11.32
C LEU A 120 -0.80 4.94 -12.28
N TYR A 121 -0.90 5.92 -13.20
CA TYR A 121 0.16 6.29 -14.10
C TYR A 121 0.88 7.55 -13.66
N LEU A 122 2.20 7.56 -13.71
CA LEU A 122 3.06 8.71 -13.40
C LEU A 122 3.87 9.11 -14.63
N HIS A 123 3.72 10.38 -15.05
CA HIS A 123 4.41 10.88 -16.25
C HIS A 123 5.88 11.24 -16.00
N GLY A 124 6.65 11.41 -17.07
CA GLY A 124 8.05 11.82 -17.07
C GLY A 124 8.27 13.29 -16.74
N SER A 125 9.54 13.73 -16.68
CA SER A 125 9.93 15.11 -16.49
C SER A 125 10.01 15.85 -17.84
N GLY A 126 9.36 17.01 -17.89
CA GLY A 126 9.25 17.89 -19.05
C GLY A 126 8.30 19.04 -18.69
N PRO A 127 7.89 19.88 -19.64
CA PRO A 127 6.80 20.79 -19.41
C PRO A 127 5.56 20.03 -18.96
N LYS A 128 5.08 20.28 -17.75
CA LYS A 128 4.10 19.41 -17.05
C LYS A 128 2.79 19.24 -17.81
N GLU A 129 2.32 20.26 -18.50
CA GLU A 129 1.11 20.19 -19.31
C GLU A 129 1.29 19.26 -20.52
N HIS A 130 2.48 19.29 -21.15
CA HIS A 130 2.83 18.42 -22.27
C HIS A 130 2.92 16.95 -21.81
N GLU A 131 3.69 16.68 -20.75
CA GLU A 131 3.86 15.34 -20.18
C GLU A 131 2.52 14.73 -19.74
N PHE A 132 1.66 15.56 -19.14
CA PHE A 132 0.31 15.17 -18.72
C PHE A 132 -0.57 14.77 -19.92
N SER A 133 -0.56 15.59 -20.98
CA SER A 133 -1.30 15.32 -22.22
C SER A 133 -0.79 14.06 -22.92
N VAL A 134 0.54 13.92 -23.07
CA VAL A 134 1.17 12.74 -23.69
C VAL A 134 0.85 11.49 -22.89
N GLY A 135 0.95 11.53 -21.57
CA GLY A 135 0.60 10.44 -20.66
C GLY A 135 -0.84 9.99 -20.82
N TYR A 136 -1.78 10.93 -20.91
CA TYR A 136 -3.19 10.62 -21.16
C TYR A 136 -3.38 9.89 -22.50
N GLN A 137 -2.75 10.38 -23.59
CA GLN A 137 -2.84 9.73 -24.91
C GLN A 137 -2.21 8.34 -24.89
N LEU A 138 -1.12 8.15 -24.16
CA LEU A 138 -0.46 6.86 -24.01
C LEU A 138 -1.35 5.87 -23.26
N CYS A 139 -1.93 6.26 -22.13
CA CYS A 139 -2.79 5.41 -21.31
C CYS A 139 -4.01 4.91 -22.08
N LYS A 140 -4.56 5.70 -23.01
CA LYS A 140 -5.65 5.25 -23.88
C LYS A 140 -5.27 4.12 -24.82
N ARG A 141 -3.99 3.99 -25.17
CA ARG A 141 -3.49 3.03 -26.18
C ARG A 141 -3.04 1.69 -25.59
N PHE A 142 -2.77 1.62 -24.28
CA PHE A 142 -2.38 0.35 -23.66
C PHE A 142 -3.47 -0.71 -23.80
N ASP A 143 -3.09 -1.94 -24.09
CA ASP A 143 -4.00 -3.09 -24.19
C ASP A 143 -4.18 -3.77 -22.82
N ASP A 144 -4.98 -3.14 -21.98
CA ASP A 144 -5.18 -3.55 -20.58
C ASP A 144 -6.64 -3.44 -20.09
N ALA A 145 -7.59 -3.30 -20.99
CA ALA A 145 -9.00 -3.33 -20.64
C ALA A 145 -9.44 -4.71 -20.08
N PRO A 146 -10.38 -4.76 -19.13
CA PRO A 146 -10.99 -3.65 -18.44
C PRO A 146 -10.05 -3.00 -17.42
N SER A 147 -10.06 -1.68 -17.32
CA SER A 147 -9.17 -0.94 -16.42
C SER A 147 -9.73 0.44 -16.05
N LEU A 148 -9.42 0.91 -14.84
CA LEU A 148 -9.72 2.25 -14.35
C LEU A 148 -8.40 2.99 -14.12
N TYR A 149 -8.27 4.17 -14.68
CA TYR A 149 -7.05 4.98 -14.61
C TYR A 149 -7.21 6.21 -13.74
N PHE A 150 -6.17 6.52 -12.97
CA PHE A 150 -5.90 7.84 -12.44
C PHE A 150 -4.57 8.32 -13.03
N ILE A 151 -4.60 9.43 -13.76
CA ILE A 151 -3.47 10.00 -14.48
C ILE A 151 -3.28 11.42 -13.96
N PRO A 152 -2.40 11.65 -12.95
CA PRO A 152 -2.14 12.97 -12.40
C PRO A 152 -1.18 13.77 -13.26
N GLN A 153 -1.29 15.11 -13.17
CA GLN A 153 -0.24 16.04 -13.54
C GLN A 153 0.60 16.37 -12.30
N ILE A 154 1.92 16.46 -12.45
CA ILE A 154 2.76 16.97 -11.36
C ILE A 154 2.31 18.41 -11.00
N PRO A 155 2.04 18.73 -9.74
CA PRO A 155 1.54 20.04 -9.36
C PRO A 155 2.50 21.18 -9.67
N SER A 156 3.80 20.96 -9.45
CA SER A 156 4.83 21.98 -9.62
C SER A 156 6.10 21.41 -10.26
N GLU A 157 6.63 22.11 -11.27
CA GLU A 157 7.91 21.76 -11.89
C GLU A 157 9.12 22.04 -10.97
N LYS A 158 8.95 22.85 -9.94
CA LYS A 158 9.98 23.10 -8.92
C LYS A 158 10.17 21.90 -7.99
N HIS A 159 9.13 21.07 -7.84
CA HIS A 159 9.12 19.90 -7.00
C HIS A 159 8.72 18.66 -7.81
N TYR A 160 9.54 18.34 -8.79
CA TYR A 160 9.25 17.33 -9.81
C TYR A 160 9.57 15.90 -9.32
N ARG A 161 9.04 15.50 -8.13
CA ARG A 161 9.22 14.17 -7.56
C ARG A 161 7.92 13.60 -7.06
N TRP A 162 7.50 12.46 -7.60
CA TRP A 162 6.22 11.81 -7.30
C TRP A 162 6.11 11.28 -5.86
N TYR A 163 7.23 11.06 -5.21
CA TYR A 163 7.31 10.52 -3.84
C TYR A 163 7.31 11.60 -2.74
N GLN A 164 7.31 12.86 -3.06
CA GLN A 164 7.33 13.94 -2.07
C GLN A 164 6.05 13.98 -1.24
N ARG A 165 6.17 14.48 -0.01
CA ARG A 165 5.11 14.48 1.02
C ARG A 165 3.77 15.01 0.53
N GLY A 166 3.73 16.04 -0.27
CA GLY A 166 2.50 16.58 -0.87
C GLY A 166 1.74 15.55 -1.68
N LYS A 167 2.46 14.82 -2.57
CA LYS A 167 1.86 13.77 -3.41
C LYS A 167 1.49 12.52 -2.60
N GLN A 168 2.21 12.20 -1.50
CA GLN A 168 1.85 11.07 -0.64
C GLN A 168 0.44 11.20 -0.06
N ASN A 169 0.00 12.43 0.28
CA ASN A 169 -1.38 12.68 0.70
C ASN A 169 -2.39 12.33 -0.41
N VAL A 170 -2.03 12.60 -1.67
CA VAL A 170 -2.88 12.25 -2.82
C VAL A 170 -3.02 10.74 -2.94
N TRP A 171 -1.91 9.99 -2.83
CA TRP A 171 -1.94 8.53 -3.00
C TRP A 171 -2.77 7.85 -1.91
N GLU A 172 -2.66 8.28 -0.66
CA GLU A 172 -3.46 7.73 0.43
C GLU A 172 -4.93 8.12 0.34
N ARG A 173 -5.23 9.39 0.00
CA ARG A 173 -6.59 9.85 -0.27
C ARG A 173 -7.23 9.05 -1.42
N LEU A 174 -6.49 8.85 -2.51
CA LEU A 174 -6.92 8.11 -3.69
C LEU A 174 -7.28 6.67 -3.33
N LEU A 175 -6.37 5.91 -2.72
CA LEU A 175 -6.60 4.52 -2.30
C LEU A 175 -7.77 4.42 -1.33
N ARG A 176 -7.83 5.29 -0.32
CA ARG A 176 -8.90 5.32 0.66
C ARG A 176 -10.27 5.53 0.02
N GLN A 177 -10.39 6.49 -0.89
CA GLN A 177 -11.65 6.77 -1.57
C GLN A 177 -12.04 5.64 -2.54
N LEU A 178 -11.09 5.09 -3.31
CA LEU A 178 -11.34 3.98 -4.22
C LEU A 178 -11.88 2.74 -3.49
N PHE A 179 -11.32 2.44 -2.32
CA PHE A 179 -11.77 1.29 -1.53
C PHE A 179 -13.10 1.58 -0.82
N ALA A 180 -13.25 2.75 -0.20
CA ALA A 180 -14.46 3.11 0.53
C ALA A 180 -15.70 3.19 -0.36
N ASN A 181 -15.56 3.61 -1.63
CA ASN A 181 -16.68 3.69 -2.57
C ASN A 181 -16.98 2.35 -3.29
N GLY A 182 -16.13 1.33 -3.12
CA GLY A 182 -16.34 0.00 -3.70
C GLY A 182 -16.28 -0.05 -5.23
N SER A 183 -15.64 0.91 -5.88
CA SER A 183 -15.55 0.94 -7.34
C SER A 183 -14.50 0.01 -7.90
N VAL A 184 -13.43 -0.28 -7.13
CA VAL A 184 -12.28 -1.07 -7.55
C VAL A 184 -12.21 -2.42 -6.84
N ASP A 185 -11.54 -3.37 -7.48
CA ASP A 185 -11.04 -4.58 -6.85
C ASP A 185 -9.77 -4.22 -6.06
N ALA A 186 -9.83 -4.25 -4.73
CA ALA A 186 -8.72 -3.91 -3.85
C ALA A 186 -7.48 -4.79 -4.06
N ASN A 187 -7.66 -5.97 -4.67
CA ASN A 187 -6.56 -6.88 -4.98
C ASN A 187 -5.98 -6.70 -6.39
N ARG A 188 -6.45 -5.68 -7.14
CA ARG A 188 -5.99 -5.38 -8.51
C ARG A 188 -5.61 -3.91 -8.66
N VAL A 189 -4.71 -3.45 -7.80
CA VAL A 189 -4.15 -2.10 -7.82
C VAL A 189 -2.75 -2.15 -8.39
N TYR A 190 -2.46 -1.29 -9.36
CA TYR A 190 -1.22 -1.26 -10.12
C TYR A 190 -0.66 0.16 -10.20
N ILE A 191 0.68 0.28 -10.18
CA ILE A 191 1.37 1.54 -10.37
C ILE A 191 2.43 1.40 -11.45
N PHE A 192 2.55 2.40 -12.32
CA PHE A 192 3.59 2.44 -13.33
C PHE A 192 3.89 3.88 -13.76
N GLY A 193 5.01 4.06 -14.44
CA GLY A 193 5.40 5.38 -14.91
C GLY A 193 6.65 5.34 -15.77
N ILE A 194 6.93 6.47 -16.43
CA ILE A 194 8.01 6.62 -17.40
C ILE A 194 8.98 7.69 -16.92
N SER A 195 10.29 7.45 -17.05
CA SER A 195 11.35 8.42 -16.71
C SER A 195 11.24 8.87 -15.26
N GLU A 196 10.93 10.12 -14.96
CA GLU A 196 10.65 10.58 -13.60
C GLU A 196 9.49 9.81 -12.96
N GLY A 197 8.45 9.47 -13.73
CA GLY A 197 7.40 8.56 -13.30
C GLY A 197 7.89 7.13 -13.04
N GLY A 198 8.93 6.70 -13.75
CA GLY A 198 9.62 5.43 -13.50
C GLY A 198 10.31 5.43 -12.14
N TYR A 199 11.07 6.47 -11.81
CA TYR A 199 11.64 6.65 -10.46
C TYR A 199 10.54 6.70 -9.39
N GLY A 200 9.50 7.52 -9.62
CA GLY A 200 8.39 7.66 -8.69
C GLY A 200 7.65 6.34 -8.46
N SER A 201 7.31 5.61 -9.53
CA SER A 201 6.61 4.33 -9.40
C SER A 201 7.45 3.26 -8.72
N GLN A 202 8.76 3.25 -8.90
CA GLN A 202 9.65 2.32 -8.20
C GLN A 202 9.70 2.61 -6.68
N ARG A 203 9.85 3.89 -6.28
CA ARG A 203 9.83 4.27 -4.85
C ARG A 203 8.47 3.99 -4.20
N LEU A 204 7.39 4.39 -4.88
CA LEU A 204 6.04 4.16 -4.38
C LEU A 204 5.70 2.68 -4.31
N ALA A 205 6.17 1.86 -5.25
CA ALA A 205 6.00 0.42 -5.21
C ALA A 205 6.64 -0.20 -3.97
N SER A 206 7.86 0.19 -3.62
CA SER A 206 8.52 -0.27 -2.40
C SER A 206 7.83 0.25 -1.14
N PHE A 207 7.35 1.49 -1.13
CA PHE A 207 6.76 2.12 0.05
C PHE A 207 5.31 1.67 0.31
N TYR A 208 4.52 1.40 -0.74
CA TYR A 208 3.12 0.97 -0.69
C TYR A 208 2.90 -0.45 -1.22
N ALA A 209 3.91 -1.31 -1.15
CA ALA A 209 3.88 -2.66 -1.70
C ALA A 209 2.66 -3.47 -1.23
N ASP A 210 2.28 -3.30 0.03
CA ASP A 210 1.13 -3.96 0.65
C ASP A 210 -0.25 -3.60 0.06
N TYR A 211 -0.32 -2.60 -0.83
CA TYR A 211 -1.53 -2.26 -1.59
C TYR A 211 -1.50 -2.75 -3.05
N LEU A 212 -0.35 -3.16 -3.56
CA LEU A 212 -0.13 -3.37 -4.98
C LEU A 212 -0.16 -4.84 -5.38
N ALA A 213 -0.80 -5.13 -6.50
CA ALA A 213 -0.68 -6.42 -7.19
C ALA A 213 0.59 -6.46 -8.08
N ALA A 214 0.87 -5.35 -8.75
CA ALA A 214 2.09 -5.22 -9.54
C ALA A 214 2.51 -3.75 -9.70
N ALA A 215 3.81 -3.57 -10.04
CA ALA A 215 4.39 -2.29 -10.42
C ALA A 215 5.19 -2.40 -11.71
N GLY A 216 5.17 -1.32 -12.52
CA GLY A 216 5.80 -1.29 -13.83
C GLY A 216 6.59 0.00 -14.11
N PRO A 217 7.65 0.32 -13.35
CA PRO A 217 8.52 1.42 -13.71
C PRO A 217 9.21 1.21 -15.07
N MET A 218 9.35 2.29 -15.85
CA MET A 218 9.96 2.27 -17.17
C MET A 218 10.93 3.43 -17.35
N ALA A 219 12.08 3.16 -17.98
CA ALA A 219 13.12 4.15 -18.24
C ALA A 219 13.51 4.99 -17.00
N GLY A 220 13.44 4.36 -15.82
CA GLY A 220 13.86 4.87 -14.53
C GLY A 220 14.97 4.01 -13.93
N GLY A 221 15.31 4.26 -12.69
CA GLY A 221 16.27 3.45 -11.95
C GLY A 221 16.59 4.08 -10.60
N GLU A 222 16.15 3.46 -9.51
CA GLU A 222 16.37 3.92 -8.15
C GLU A 222 17.46 3.12 -7.46
N ILE A 223 18.15 3.76 -6.54
CA ILE A 223 19.06 3.08 -5.63
C ILE A 223 18.28 2.30 -4.58
N ILE A 224 18.83 1.18 -4.12
CA ILE A 224 18.14 0.29 -3.14
C ILE A 224 17.88 1.01 -1.81
N HIS A 225 18.69 1.98 -1.43
CA HIS A 225 18.43 2.82 -0.26
C HIS A 225 17.10 3.56 -0.36
N ASP A 226 16.69 4.01 -1.54
CA ASP A 226 15.49 4.82 -1.74
C ASP A 226 14.27 4.00 -2.17
N ALA A 227 14.52 2.80 -2.68
CA ALA A 227 13.50 1.84 -3.08
C ALA A 227 13.96 0.40 -2.76
N PRO A 228 13.93 -0.02 -1.48
CA PRO A 228 14.33 -1.36 -1.08
C PRO A 228 13.56 -2.42 -1.84
N VAL A 229 14.28 -3.32 -2.53
CA VAL A 229 13.66 -4.40 -3.31
C VAL A 229 13.08 -5.50 -2.43
N GLU A 230 13.55 -5.62 -1.19
CA GLU A 230 13.05 -6.55 -0.19
C GLU A 230 11.56 -6.35 0.12
N ASN A 231 11.05 -5.12 0.00
CA ASN A 231 9.63 -4.81 0.19
C ASN A 231 8.73 -5.37 -0.91
N LEU A 232 9.30 -5.83 -2.04
CA LEU A 232 8.57 -6.27 -3.22
C LEU A 232 8.25 -7.77 -3.24
N GLY A 233 8.48 -8.51 -2.16
CA GLY A 233 8.30 -9.97 -2.11
C GLY A 233 6.95 -10.45 -2.64
N ASN A 234 5.88 -9.74 -2.30
CA ASN A 234 4.53 -10.09 -2.70
C ASN A 234 3.94 -9.18 -3.80
N VAL A 235 4.80 -8.45 -4.53
CA VAL A 235 4.42 -7.57 -5.64
C VAL A 235 5.09 -8.04 -6.93
N ALA A 236 4.34 -8.28 -7.99
CA ALA A 236 4.94 -8.53 -9.28
C ALA A 236 5.58 -7.24 -9.82
N PHE A 237 6.87 -7.29 -10.15
CA PHE A 237 7.65 -6.10 -10.46
C PHE A 237 8.26 -6.15 -11.87
N SER A 238 7.88 -5.20 -12.73
CA SER A 238 8.47 -5.05 -14.07
C SER A 238 9.30 -3.77 -14.13
N LEU A 239 10.55 -3.87 -14.55
CA LEU A 239 11.39 -2.69 -14.79
C LEU A 239 12.05 -2.79 -16.18
N LEU A 240 11.66 -1.90 -17.10
CA LEU A 240 12.15 -1.86 -18.46
C LEU A 240 12.99 -0.60 -18.69
N THR A 241 14.25 -0.75 -19.09
CA THR A 241 15.16 0.38 -19.35
C THR A 241 15.97 0.10 -20.63
N GLY A 242 16.30 1.11 -21.39
CA GLY A 242 17.21 0.95 -22.53
C GLY A 242 18.62 0.57 -22.08
N ALA A 243 19.27 -0.38 -22.75
CA ALA A 243 20.62 -0.80 -22.43
C ALA A 243 21.65 0.35 -22.54
N ASN A 244 21.35 1.35 -23.38
CA ASN A 244 22.16 2.54 -23.63
C ASN A 244 21.61 3.79 -22.92
N ASP A 245 20.73 3.65 -21.95
CA ASP A 245 20.27 4.76 -21.10
C ASP A 245 21.25 5.01 -19.96
N PHE A 246 22.37 5.67 -20.32
CA PHE A 246 23.49 5.92 -19.41
C PHE A 246 23.26 7.10 -18.46
N MET A 247 22.29 7.97 -18.76
CA MET A 247 22.08 9.17 -17.93
C MET A 247 21.63 8.77 -16.54
N PHE A 248 22.28 9.33 -15.52
CA PHE A 248 22.11 9.00 -14.10
C PHE A 248 22.33 7.52 -13.76
N GLY A 249 23.03 6.78 -14.63
CA GLY A 249 23.30 5.35 -14.41
C GLY A 249 22.07 4.45 -14.44
N ARG A 250 20.98 4.84 -15.14
CA ARG A 250 19.71 4.11 -15.14
C ARG A 250 19.87 2.65 -15.56
N ASN A 251 20.66 2.38 -16.59
CA ASN A 251 20.96 1.02 -17.03
C ASN A 251 21.72 0.20 -15.98
N LEU A 252 22.65 0.83 -15.24
CA LEU A 252 23.41 0.16 -14.16
C LEU A 252 22.50 -0.13 -12.97
N LEU A 253 21.67 0.83 -12.57
CA LEU A 253 20.70 0.68 -11.50
C LEU A 253 19.66 -0.40 -11.83
N THR A 254 19.14 -0.42 -13.06
CA THR A 254 18.21 -1.45 -13.52
C THR A 254 18.86 -2.84 -13.46
N ARG A 255 20.10 -2.98 -13.93
CA ARG A 255 20.85 -4.24 -13.80
C ARG A 255 20.98 -4.67 -12.34
N ARG A 256 21.34 -3.72 -11.47
CA ARG A 256 21.50 -4.01 -10.04
C ARG A 256 20.20 -4.46 -9.38
N VAL A 257 19.09 -3.83 -9.69
CA VAL A 257 17.76 -4.26 -9.22
C VAL A 257 17.44 -5.68 -9.69
N GLY A 258 17.71 -6.00 -10.95
CA GLY A 258 17.53 -7.37 -11.49
C GLY A 258 18.37 -8.40 -10.72
N GLU A 259 19.67 -8.16 -10.55
CA GLU A 259 20.57 -9.06 -9.80
C GLU A 259 20.06 -9.34 -8.36
N LEU A 260 19.53 -8.32 -7.69
CA LEU A 260 19.00 -8.47 -6.34
C LEU A 260 17.70 -9.25 -6.31
N LEU A 261 16.77 -8.97 -7.23
CA LEU A 261 15.50 -9.69 -7.33
C LEU A 261 15.72 -11.14 -7.72
N ASP A 262 16.66 -11.44 -8.65
CA ASP A 262 17.07 -12.81 -8.99
C ASP A 262 17.56 -13.56 -7.72
N SER A 263 18.42 -12.92 -6.93
CA SER A 263 18.95 -13.50 -5.70
C SER A 263 17.86 -13.76 -4.66
N LEU A 264 16.93 -12.83 -4.49
CA LEU A 264 15.80 -12.96 -3.57
C LEU A 264 14.82 -14.04 -4.03
N GLN A 265 14.55 -14.15 -5.33
CA GLN A 265 13.67 -15.19 -5.89
C GLN A 265 14.28 -16.59 -5.74
N ILE A 266 15.60 -16.72 -5.81
CA ILE A 266 16.29 -17.99 -5.49
C ILE A 266 16.07 -18.37 -4.02
N GLN A 267 16.13 -17.40 -3.11
CA GLN A 267 15.90 -17.62 -1.69
C GLN A 267 14.44 -17.90 -1.33
N TYR A 268 13.50 -17.24 -2.04
CA TYR A 268 12.05 -17.30 -1.85
C TYR A 268 11.35 -17.57 -3.19
N PRO A 269 11.30 -18.83 -3.65
CA PRO A 269 10.89 -19.17 -5.03
C PRO A 269 9.47 -18.74 -5.42
N ASP A 270 8.55 -18.65 -4.45
CA ASP A 270 7.16 -18.25 -4.68
C ASP A 270 6.93 -16.74 -4.56
N GLU A 271 7.98 -15.97 -4.26
CA GLU A 271 7.95 -14.53 -4.08
C GLU A 271 8.84 -13.82 -5.10
N TYR A 272 8.88 -12.47 -5.04
CA TYR A 272 9.73 -11.65 -5.92
C TYR A 272 9.54 -11.93 -7.41
N CYS A 273 8.30 -12.22 -7.83
CA CYS A 273 7.98 -12.37 -9.25
C CYS A 273 8.35 -11.09 -10.01
N HIS A 274 9.29 -11.18 -10.95
CA HIS A 274 9.76 -9.98 -11.63
C HIS A 274 10.07 -10.18 -13.12
N LYS A 275 10.15 -9.04 -13.84
CA LYS A 275 10.58 -8.93 -15.24
C LYS A 275 11.44 -7.68 -15.37
N VAL A 276 12.74 -7.82 -15.09
CA VAL A 276 13.71 -6.71 -15.24
C VAL A 276 14.47 -6.90 -16.53
N GLN A 277 14.44 -5.89 -17.43
CA GLN A 277 15.04 -6.00 -18.75
C GLN A 277 15.77 -4.73 -19.16
N LEU A 278 17.00 -4.91 -19.68
CA LEU A 278 17.73 -3.92 -20.46
C LEU A 278 17.46 -4.15 -21.94
N ILE A 279 16.79 -3.21 -22.59
CA ILE A 279 16.37 -3.34 -24.01
C ILE A 279 17.57 -3.03 -24.90
N PRO A 280 18.08 -4.02 -25.66
CA PRO A 280 19.28 -3.85 -26.49
C PRO A 280 19.13 -2.74 -27.53
N GLY A 281 20.18 -1.95 -27.72
CA GLY A 281 20.24 -0.88 -28.71
C GLY A 281 19.37 0.34 -28.44
N ARG A 282 18.63 0.37 -27.32
CA ARG A 282 17.76 1.49 -26.94
C ARG A 282 18.42 2.37 -25.89
N GLY A 283 18.24 3.68 -26.06
CA GLY A 283 18.55 4.69 -25.03
C GLY A 283 17.32 4.94 -24.13
N HIS A 284 17.03 6.21 -23.87
CA HIS A 284 15.93 6.58 -22.96
C HIS A 284 14.53 6.25 -23.50
N GLY A 285 14.33 6.26 -24.81
CA GLY A 285 13.08 5.86 -25.46
C GLY A 285 13.03 4.36 -25.73
N ILE A 286 12.04 3.67 -25.19
CA ILE A 286 11.78 2.23 -25.37
C ILE A 286 10.31 2.01 -25.76
N ASP A 287 9.96 0.77 -26.09
CA ASP A 287 8.55 0.37 -26.20
C ASP A 287 7.96 0.18 -24.79
N TYR A 288 6.94 0.96 -24.47
CA TYR A 288 6.25 0.93 -23.17
C TYR A 288 5.03 -0.01 -23.16
N SER A 289 4.57 -0.43 -24.35
CA SER A 289 3.30 -1.16 -24.52
C SER A 289 3.21 -2.50 -23.78
N PRO A 290 4.30 -3.27 -23.53
CA PRO A 290 4.21 -4.57 -22.87
C PRO A 290 3.92 -4.50 -21.37
N THR A 291 4.06 -3.33 -20.74
CA THR A 291 4.08 -3.19 -19.27
C THR A 291 2.72 -3.45 -18.66
N THR A 292 1.66 -2.73 -19.06
CA THR A 292 0.35 -2.86 -18.42
C THR A 292 -0.31 -4.21 -18.70
N PRO A 293 -0.24 -4.84 -19.90
CA PRO A 293 -0.74 -6.19 -20.11
C PRO A 293 -0.04 -7.24 -19.25
N TRP A 294 1.26 -7.06 -18.97
CA TRP A 294 1.98 -7.95 -18.07
C TRP A 294 1.52 -7.78 -16.62
N MET A 295 1.44 -6.55 -16.10
CA MET A 295 1.00 -6.26 -14.73
C MET A 295 -0.41 -6.79 -14.45
N ARG A 296 -1.31 -6.69 -15.42
CA ARG A 296 -2.71 -7.10 -15.31
C ARG A 296 -2.92 -8.60 -15.02
N LYS A 297 -1.90 -9.43 -15.19
CA LYS A 297 -1.93 -10.87 -14.90
C LYS A 297 -1.93 -11.18 -13.40
N PHE A 298 -1.53 -10.23 -12.56
CA PHE A 298 -1.28 -10.45 -11.15
C PHE A 298 -2.41 -9.93 -10.26
N VAL A 299 -2.55 -10.59 -9.12
CA VAL A 299 -3.50 -10.26 -8.06
C VAL A 299 -2.72 -10.19 -6.76
N ARG A 300 -3.01 -9.22 -5.93
CA ARG A 300 -2.35 -9.02 -4.65
C ARG A 300 -2.69 -10.14 -3.65
N SER A 301 -1.73 -10.53 -2.83
CA SER A 301 -1.95 -11.24 -1.58
C SER A 301 -2.05 -10.24 -0.43
N PRO A 302 -3.24 -9.94 0.11
CA PRO A 302 -3.40 -8.90 1.14
C PRO A 302 -2.93 -9.36 2.53
N ARG A 303 -2.81 -10.66 2.75
CA ARG A 303 -2.40 -11.28 4.02
C ARG A 303 -1.39 -12.40 3.78
N PRO A 304 -0.17 -12.06 3.29
CA PRO A 304 0.86 -13.06 3.05
C PRO A 304 1.32 -13.70 4.36
N LEU A 305 1.73 -14.97 4.29
CA LEU A 305 2.29 -15.69 5.44
C LEU A 305 3.80 -15.44 5.62
N HIS A 306 4.43 -14.82 4.63
CA HIS A 306 5.78 -14.31 4.71
C HIS A 306 5.88 -12.95 4.00
N PHE A 307 6.62 -12.04 4.59
CA PHE A 307 7.06 -10.80 3.94
C PHE A 307 8.31 -10.24 4.63
N VAL A 308 9.05 -9.47 3.86
CA VAL A 308 10.09 -8.58 4.36
C VAL A 308 9.59 -7.14 4.17
N TRP A 309 9.73 -6.33 5.20
CA TRP A 309 9.41 -4.91 5.16
C TRP A 309 10.55 -4.08 5.74
N GLU A 310 11.17 -3.28 4.92
CA GLU A 310 12.05 -2.22 5.40
C GLU A 310 11.22 -0.96 5.59
N ASP A 311 10.97 -0.61 6.86
CA ASP A 311 10.31 0.63 7.26
C ASP A 311 11.33 1.77 7.19
N PHE A 312 11.13 2.69 6.28
CA PHE A 312 12.02 3.82 6.01
C PHE A 312 11.23 5.11 5.76
N PRO A 313 11.83 6.29 6.02
CA PRO A 313 11.17 7.55 5.77
C PRO A 313 11.26 7.92 4.28
N MET A 314 10.13 8.00 3.60
CA MET A 314 10.03 8.58 2.27
C MET A 314 9.67 10.06 2.40
N ASP A 315 10.58 10.94 1.99
CA ASP A 315 10.47 12.41 2.21
C ASP A 315 10.15 12.78 3.67
N GLY A 316 10.85 12.11 4.60
CA GLY A 316 10.70 12.33 6.05
C GLY A 316 9.44 11.78 6.68
N ARG A 317 8.63 11.01 5.96
CA ARG A 317 7.40 10.40 6.44
C ARG A 317 7.48 8.88 6.45
N TYR A 318 7.11 8.29 7.58
CA TYR A 318 6.95 6.85 7.74
C TYR A 318 5.52 6.42 7.51
N ARG A 319 5.34 5.15 7.13
CA ARG A 319 4.05 4.48 7.16
C ARG A 319 3.66 4.10 8.58
N LYS A 320 2.36 4.08 8.89
CA LYS A 320 1.87 3.55 10.17
C LYS A 320 2.02 2.03 10.26
N GLY A 321 1.90 1.33 9.15
CA GLY A 321 1.96 -0.11 9.12
C GLY A 321 2.14 -0.67 7.71
N PHE A 322 2.30 -2.01 7.64
CA PHE A 322 2.54 -2.75 6.42
C PHE A 322 1.99 -4.17 6.58
N TYR A 323 1.21 -4.66 5.62
CA TYR A 323 0.42 -5.90 5.68
C TYR A 323 -0.40 -6.02 6.96
N ASN A 324 0.12 -6.67 7.99
CA ASN A 324 -0.55 -6.93 9.27
C ASN A 324 0.25 -6.43 10.49
N ILE A 325 1.26 -5.58 10.27
CA ILE A 325 2.02 -4.91 11.34
C ILE A 325 1.65 -3.43 11.39
N GLU A 326 1.29 -2.92 12.58
CA GLU A 326 1.14 -1.50 12.87
C GLU A 326 2.22 -1.08 13.86
N VAL A 327 3.02 -0.06 13.51
CA VAL A 327 4.15 0.41 14.32
C VAL A 327 3.71 1.56 15.22
N HIS A 328 3.91 1.41 16.54
CA HIS A 328 3.61 2.42 17.55
C HIS A 328 4.86 3.19 18.00
N GLU A 329 5.97 2.47 18.15
CA GLU A 329 7.27 3.06 18.52
C GLU A 329 8.37 2.51 17.61
N ARG A 330 9.20 3.42 17.06
CA ARG A 330 10.35 3.10 16.23
C ARG A 330 11.64 3.13 17.03
N ASP A 331 12.55 2.21 16.71
CA ASP A 331 13.91 2.27 17.24
C ASP A 331 14.67 3.45 16.64
N THR A 332 15.00 4.42 17.49
CA THR A 332 15.79 5.60 17.12
C THR A 332 17.19 5.58 17.73
N ILE A 333 17.59 4.45 18.36
CA ILE A 333 18.92 4.31 18.99
C ILE A 333 20.01 4.48 17.92
N TYR A 334 21.05 5.21 18.25
CA TYR A 334 22.14 5.56 17.33
C TYR A 334 21.70 6.30 16.06
N GLY A 335 20.59 7.03 16.11
CA GLY A 335 20.07 7.76 14.95
C GLY A 335 19.48 6.84 13.88
N ASN A 336 19.09 5.61 14.22
CA ASN A 336 18.47 4.68 13.29
C ASN A 336 17.24 5.28 12.63
N LYS A 337 17.18 5.18 11.31
CA LYS A 337 16.04 5.65 10.49
C LYS A 337 15.37 4.51 9.72
N ARG A 338 15.87 3.27 9.83
CA ARG A 338 15.39 2.13 9.07
C ARG A 338 15.30 0.89 9.94
N THR A 339 14.15 0.26 9.95
CA THR A 339 13.96 -1.03 10.62
C THR A 339 13.42 -2.02 9.62
N ARG A 340 14.12 -3.14 9.44
CA ARG A 340 13.63 -4.27 8.65
C ARG A 340 12.86 -5.20 9.56
N TYR A 341 11.63 -5.46 9.19
CA TYR A 341 10.76 -6.50 9.73
C TYR A 341 10.75 -7.66 8.76
N GLU A 342 10.97 -8.86 9.24
CA GLU A 342 10.72 -10.10 8.51
C GLU A 342 9.73 -10.92 9.31
N MET A 343 8.57 -11.21 8.73
CA MET A 343 7.50 -11.96 9.37
C MET A 343 7.24 -13.25 8.62
N THR A 344 7.17 -14.37 9.37
CA THR A 344 6.82 -15.69 8.84
C THR A 344 5.78 -16.36 9.71
N ILE A 345 4.78 -16.99 9.11
CA ILE A 345 3.76 -17.79 9.81
C ILE A 345 3.81 -19.23 9.33
N SER A 346 3.96 -20.17 10.25
CA SER A 346 3.87 -21.60 10.01
C SER A 346 3.30 -22.30 11.23
N ASP A 347 2.33 -23.19 11.06
CA ASP A 347 1.75 -24.03 12.12
C ASP A 347 1.36 -23.28 13.41
N ASN A 348 0.70 -22.16 13.30
CA ASN A 348 0.36 -21.29 14.43
C ASN A 348 1.55 -20.66 15.18
N VAL A 349 2.74 -20.72 14.62
CA VAL A 349 3.92 -20.00 15.10
C VAL A 349 4.18 -18.81 14.18
N VAL A 350 4.20 -17.63 14.76
CA VAL A 350 4.58 -16.39 14.07
C VAL A 350 5.96 -16.00 14.53
N ASN A 351 6.90 -15.89 13.59
CA ASN A 351 8.24 -15.37 13.83
C ASN A 351 8.33 -13.96 13.25
N VAL A 352 8.83 -13.02 14.02
CA VAL A 352 9.12 -11.66 13.58
C VAL A 352 10.56 -11.32 13.94
N THR A 353 11.37 -11.04 12.94
CA THR A 353 12.74 -10.54 13.12
C THR A 353 12.79 -9.06 12.84
N LEU A 354 13.37 -8.28 13.76
CA LEU A 354 13.56 -6.85 13.63
C LEU A 354 15.06 -6.50 13.62
N GLN A 355 15.47 -5.78 12.59
CA GLN A 355 16.87 -5.36 12.41
C GLN A 355 16.95 -3.88 12.04
N ARG A 356 17.91 -3.15 12.62
CA ARG A 356 18.37 -1.87 12.08
C ARG A 356 19.05 -2.11 10.75
N VAL A 357 18.89 -1.21 9.79
CA VAL A 357 19.49 -1.31 8.47
C VAL A 357 20.31 -0.05 8.17
N LEU A 358 21.55 -0.26 7.74
CA LEU A 358 22.44 0.79 7.27
C LEU A 358 22.97 0.41 5.89
N TYR A 359 22.89 1.31 4.93
CA TYR A 359 23.48 1.17 3.61
C TYR A 359 24.78 1.97 3.48
N ILE A 360 25.85 1.30 3.07
CA ILE A 360 27.14 1.92 2.80
C ILE A 360 27.44 1.80 1.31
N PRO A 361 27.57 2.92 0.58
CA PRO A 361 27.96 2.89 -0.83
C PRO A 361 29.36 2.31 -1.00
N VAL A 362 29.48 1.25 -1.82
CA VAL A 362 30.78 0.60 -2.15
C VAL A 362 31.17 0.79 -3.61
N GLU A 363 30.23 1.14 -4.48
CA GLU A 363 30.46 1.46 -5.88
C GLU A 363 29.54 2.62 -6.29
N ARG A 364 30.08 3.58 -7.02
CA ARG A 364 29.34 4.75 -7.53
C ARG A 364 29.52 4.87 -9.05
N GLU A 365 28.47 5.34 -9.70
CA GLU A 365 28.54 5.76 -11.08
C GLU A 365 29.53 6.96 -11.21
N PRO A 366 30.53 6.90 -12.08
CA PRO A 366 31.64 7.87 -12.05
C PRO A 366 31.25 9.32 -12.37
N ARG A 367 30.27 9.53 -13.25
CA ARG A 367 29.88 10.87 -13.71
C ARG A 367 28.96 11.60 -12.74
N TRP A 368 28.03 10.88 -12.09
CA TRP A 368 26.97 11.45 -11.27
C TRP A 368 27.16 11.18 -9.79
N GLY A 369 28.11 10.32 -9.44
CA GLY A 369 28.36 9.92 -8.04
C GLY A 369 27.24 9.07 -7.41
N ILE A 370 26.29 8.58 -8.22
CA ILE A 370 25.13 7.82 -7.75
C ILE A 370 25.57 6.45 -7.24
N PRO A 371 25.18 6.02 -6.03
CA PRO A 371 25.49 4.70 -5.51
C PRO A 371 24.84 3.58 -6.37
N ILE A 372 25.67 2.77 -7.05
CA ILE A 372 25.19 1.60 -7.81
C ILE A 372 25.14 0.36 -6.92
N ARG A 373 26.21 0.14 -6.15
CA ARG A 373 26.27 -0.94 -5.16
C ARG A 373 26.36 -0.38 -3.75
N GLN A 374 25.64 -0.99 -2.84
CA GLN A 374 25.65 -0.65 -1.43
C GLN A 374 25.80 -1.94 -0.63
N GLN A 375 26.63 -1.92 0.38
CA GLN A 375 26.71 -2.96 1.41
C GLN A 375 25.60 -2.68 2.42
N THR A 376 24.83 -3.69 2.75
CA THR A 376 23.82 -3.64 3.82
C THR A 376 24.45 -4.16 5.11
N ILE A 377 24.41 -3.35 6.17
CA ILE A 377 24.80 -3.74 7.51
C ILE A 377 23.55 -3.80 8.36
N THR A 378 23.36 -4.90 9.08
CA THR A 378 22.21 -5.08 9.98
C THR A 378 22.67 -5.31 11.41
N SER A 379 21.83 -4.89 12.37
CA SER A 379 22.00 -5.20 13.79
C SER A 379 20.64 -5.34 14.46
N PRO A 380 20.50 -6.14 15.55
CA PRO A 380 19.22 -6.33 16.19
C PRO A 380 18.59 -5.04 16.71
N VAL A 381 17.28 -4.90 16.58
CA VAL A 381 16.47 -3.90 17.25
C VAL A 381 16.20 -4.36 18.67
N VAL A 382 16.36 -3.48 19.65
CA VAL A 382 16.20 -3.76 21.08
C VAL A 382 15.17 -2.85 21.76
N LYS A 383 14.62 -1.89 21.02
CA LYS A 383 13.59 -0.97 21.50
C LYS A 383 12.58 -0.70 20.37
N GLY A 384 11.29 -0.68 20.72
CA GLY A 384 10.22 -0.40 19.78
C GLY A 384 8.91 -1.04 20.19
N GLY A 385 7.84 -0.71 19.49
CA GLY A 385 6.53 -1.27 19.76
C GLY A 385 5.69 -1.38 18.50
N PHE A 386 4.95 -2.49 18.38
CA PHE A 386 4.05 -2.73 17.25
C PHE A 386 2.87 -3.62 17.66
N THR A 387 1.78 -3.54 16.91
CA THR A 387 0.71 -4.55 16.94
C THR A 387 0.86 -5.46 15.73
N LEU A 388 0.89 -6.77 15.98
CA LEU A 388 0.75 -7.80 14.97
C LEU A 388 -0.71 -8.21 14.88
N TYR A 389 -1.36 -7.93 13.77
CA TYR A 389 -2.74 -8.32 13.49
C TYR A 389 -2.81 -9.72 12.87
N LEU A 390 -3.85 -10.48 13.22
CA LEU A 390 -4.04 -11.86 12.75
C LEU A 390 -5.50 -12.15 12.38
N ALA A 391 -5.67 -12.98 11.36
CA ALA A 391 -6.95 -13.42 10.83
C ALA A 391 -7.02 -14.96 10.75
N PRO A 392 -8.24 -15.56 10.68
CA PRO A 392 -8.41 -17.02 10.67
C PRO A 392 -7.82 -17.75 9.47
N ASP A 393 -7.55 -17.07 8.38
CA ASP A 393 -6.84 -17.61 7.20
C ASP A 393 -5.30 -17.57 7.34
N MET A 394 -4.78 -16.92 8.38
CA MET A 394 -3.36 -16.85 8.69
C MET A 394 -2.96 -17.86 9.79
N VAL A 395 -3.81 -18.02 10.82
CA VAL A 395 -3.58 -18.91 11.96
C VAL A 395 -4.89 -19.52 12.45
N ASP A 396 -4.84 -20.73 13.02
CA ASP A 396 -6.00 -21.41 13.60
C ASP A 396 -6.34 -20.84 14.99
N PHE A 397 -7.46 -20.11 15.09
CA PHE A 397 -7.91 -19.47 16.34
C PHE A 397 -8.39 -20.45 17.40
N ASP A 398 -8.62 -21.73 17.05
CA ASP A 398 -9.00 -22.77 18.02
C ASP A 398 -7.79 -23.35 18.75
N LYS A 399 -6.58 -23.08 18.25
CA LYS A 399 -5.32 -23.48 18.85
C LYS A 399 -4.60 -22.31 19.53
N LYS A 400 -3.58 -22.61 20.31
CA LYS A 400 -2.66 -21.60 20.82
C LYS A 400 -1.79 -21.08 19.67
N VAL A 401 -1.63 -19.78 19.61
CA VAL A 401 -0.67 -19.09 18.73
C VAL A 401 0.56 -18.77 19.57
N THR A 402 1.73 -18.99 19.01
CA THR A 402 3.01 -18.56 19.58
C THR A 402 3.56 -17.41 18.75
N LEU A 403 3.96 -16.32 19.37
CA LEU A 403 4.71 -15.24 18.73
C LEU A 403 6.13 -15.21 19.28
N VAL A 404 7.09 -15.31 18.36
CA VAL A 404 8.52 -15.22 18.62
C VAL A 404 9.05 -13.94 17.98
N VAL A 405 9.71 -13.10 18.75
CA VAL A 405 10.33 -11.85 18.26
C VAL A 405 11.83 -11.91 18.56
N ASN A 406 12.65 -11.74 17.53
CA ASN A 406 14.10 -11.86 17.62
C ASN A 406 14.57 -13.13 18.38
N GLY A 407 13.93 -14.26 18.11
CA GLY A 407 14.22 -15.56 18.74
C GLY A 407 13.68 -15.75 20.15
N ARG A 408 12.96 -14.76 20.72
CA ARG A 408 12.36 -14.82 22.05
C ARG A 408 10.84 -14.99 21.96
N GLU A 409 10.27 -16.00 22.65
CA GLU A 409 8.82 -16.14 22.81
C GLU A 409 8.27 -14.95 23.60
N VAL A 410 7.41 -14.13 22.99
CA VAL A 410 6.79 -12.95 23.62
C VAL A 410 5.31 -13.16 23.90
N PHE A 411 4.69 -14.10 23.21
CA PHE A 411 3.29 -14.47 23.43
C PHE A 411 3.07 -15.95 23.14
N LYS A 412 2.24 -16.60 24.00
CA LYS A 412 1.71 -17.95 23.75
C LYS A 412 0.32 -18.08 24.35
N GLY A 413 -0.68 -18.13 23.50
CA GLY A 413 -2.07 -18.17 23.99
C GLY A 413 -3.09 -18.32 22.86
N ARG A 414 -4.37 -18.41 23.23
CA ARG A 414 -5.46 -18.36 22.27
C ARG A 414 -5.79 -16.91 21.97
N LEU A 415 -5.95 -16.61 20.70
CA LEU A 415 -6.39 -15.28 20.24
C LEU A 415 -7.85 -15.04 20.65
N LYS A 416 -8.15 -13.80 21.01
CA LYS A 416 -9.48 -13.37 21.41
C LYS A 416 -9.95 -12.30 20.43
N PRO A 417 -10.80 -12.66 19.44
CA PRO A 417 -11.34 -11.67 18.53
C PRO A 417 -12.10 -10.55 19.27
N ASP A 418 -11.85 -9.30 18.87
CA ASP A 418 -12.40 -8.11 19.49
C ASP A 418 -12.62 -7.02 18.43
N VAL A 419 -13.70 -6.24 18.57
CA VAL A 419 -14.09 -5.17 17.65
C VAL A 419 -12.99 -4.11 17.52
N ARG A 420 -12.26 -3.84 18.59
CA ARG A 420 -11.15 -2.86 18.59
C ARG A 420 -10.11 -3.18 17.53
N TYR A 421 -9.73 -4.44 17.36
CA TYR A 421 -8.74 -4.81 16.34
C TYR A 421 -9.27 -4.62 14.93
N LEU A 422 -10.57 -4.90 14.69
CA LEU A 422 -11.19 -4.62 13.40
C LEU A 422 -11.18 -3.12 13.08
N VAL A 423 -11.53 -2.28 14.06
CA VAL A 423 -11.59 -0.84 13.87
C VAL A 423 -10.18 -0.24 13.71
N ASN A 424 -9.22 -0.63 14.57
CA ASN A 424 -7.85 -0.13 14.51
C ASN A 424 -7.17 -0.54 13.19
N SER A 425 -7.30 -1.80 12.78
CA SER A 425 -6.75 -2.24 11.48
C SER A 425 -7.45 -1.56 10.29
N CYS A 426 -8.75 -1.28 10.39
CA CYS A 426 -9.45 -0.50 9.38
C CYS A 426 -8.87 0.91 9.23
N VAL A 427 -8.60 1.59 10.34
CA VAL A 427 -7.97 2.93 10.35
C VAL A 427 -6.54 2.88 9.84
N CYS A 428 -5.76 1.88 10.28
CA CYS A 428 -4.35 1.76 9.91
C CYS A 428 -4.16 1.51 8.41
N PHE A 429 -4.99 0.62 7.85
CA PHE A 429 -4.81 0.12 6.50
C PHE A 429 -5.87 0.62 5.50
N PHE A 430 -7.01 1.16 5.95
CA PHE A 430 -8.17 1.59 5.13
C PHE A 430 -8.48 0.66 3.93
N ASP A 431 -8.39 -0.65 4.17
CA ASP A 431 -8.43 -1.70 3.15
C ASP A 431 -9.46 -2.76 3.55
N PRO A 432 -10.46 -3.08 2.69
CA PRO A 432 -11.50 -4.07 3.01
C PRO A 432 -10.94 -5.47 3.24
N GLU A 433 -9.78 -5.79 2.64
CA GLU A 433 -9.14 -7.10 2.76
C GLU A 433 -8.29 -7.23 4.03
N ARG A 434 -8.00 -6.13 4.73
CA ARG A 434 -7.12 -6.09 5.90
C ARG A 434 -7.85 -5.67 7.18
N LEU A 435 -9.06 -6.21 7.38
CA LEU A 435 -9.82 -6.10 8.63
C LEU A 435 -9.50 -7.29 9.51
N PHE A 436 -8.65 -7.09 10.51
CA PHE A 436 -8.16 -8.16 11.36
C PHE A 436 -8.96 -8.24 12.67
N PRO A 437 -9.54 -9.40 13.02
CA PRO A 437 -10.33 -9.54 14.23
C PRO A 437 -9.51 -9.71 15.51
N ALA A 438 -8.22 -9.98 15.40
CA ALA A 438 -7.34 -10.17 16.56
C ALA A 438 -5.97 -9.52 16.35
N GLY A 439 -5.28 -9.21 17.44
CA GLY A 439 -3.94 -8.66 17.44
C GLY A 439 -3.18 -9.01 18.71
N ILE A 440 -1.86 -8.92 18.61
CA ILE A 440 -0.91 -9.07 19.72
C ILE A 440 -0.06 -7.81 19.78
N GLU A 441 -0.11 -7.10 20.90
CA GLU A 441 0.73 -5.93 21.14
C GLU A 441 2.11 -6.38 21.65
N VAL A 442 3.17 -5.83 21.07
CA VAL A 442 4.56 -6.14 21.37
C VAL A 442 5.28 -4.86 21.78
N ASN A 443 5.97 -4.89 22.90
CA ASN A 443 6.90 -3.86 23.37
C ASN A 443 8.26 -4.54 23.61
N LEU A 444 9.33 -4.01 22.99
CA LEU A 444 10.70 -4.54 23.02
C LEU A 444 11.53 -3.90 24.13
#